data_926563bbc4dd56c5d061c1c05f838797
#
_entry.id   926563bbc4dd56c5d061c1c05f838797
#
_cell.length_a   1.000
_cell.length_b   1.000
_cell.length_c   1.000
_cell.angle_alpha   90.00
_cell.angle_beta   90.00
_cell.angle_gamma   90.00
#
_symmetry.space_group_name_H-M   'P 1'
#
loop_
_entity.id
_entity.type
_entity.pdbx_description
1 polymer ?
#
loop_
_entity_poly.entity_id
_entity_poly.type
_entity_poly.pdbx_seq_one_letter_code
_entity_poly.pdbx_strand_id
1 'polypeptide(L)'
;MRKLLQSLLASCLFLLLAAGAARAQEAPDFTRTRDVIYGRKAGLALTMDVIAPREKPNGLGVLFVVSGGWRSRPEAIRSEMYAPFYKRGYIVFAVVHGTQPKFTVPEIVQDVNRAVRFVRYHAKDYHIDPDHLGVTGGSAGGHLSLMIGTAGTAGERQAVDPVDRVSSRVQAVACFFPPTDFLNWGKPGAVLDCKNMDRRFKAAFDFQIFDTDERIFKRVNDEKKVREMLQEISPIHYVTRQTPPTLIIHGDKDELVPLQQSESMIAKLKAAEVPANLIVKKDCGHGWITILKDTETLADWFDRYLKNEKRQAAE
;
A
#
# COMPACT_ATOMS: atom_id res chain seq x y z
N MET A 1 9.08 -33.77 63.79
CA MET A 1 9.24 -34.48 62.51
C MET A 1 7.96 -34.52 61.64
N ARG A 2 6.76 -34.81 62.14
CA ARG A 2 5.53 -34.88 61.33
C ARG A 2 5.10 -33.59 60.70
N LYS A 3 5.31 -32.40 61.31
CA LYS A 3 4.94 -31.10 60.74
C LYS A 3 5.86 -30.59 59.62
N LEU A 4 7.15 -31.03 59.59
CA LEU A 4 8.06 -30.70 58.51
C LEU A 4 7.78 -31.51 57.22
N LEU A 5 7.32 -32.76 57.34
CA LEU A 5 6.97 -33.60 56.20
C LEU A 5 5.69 -33.09 55.46
N GLN A 6 4.74 -32.52 56.20
CA GLN A 6 3.51 -31.97 55.60
C GLN A 6 3.74 -30.68 54.85
N SER A 7 4.71 -29.85 55.25
CA SER A 7 5.04 -28.59 54.53
C SER A 7 5.81 -28.86 53.23
N LEU A 8 6.63 -29.89 53.19
CA LEU A 8 7.37 -30.29 51.98
C LEU A 8 6.45 -30.93 50.90
N LEU A 9 5.45 -31.71 51.31
CA LEU A 9 4.47 -32.28 50.39
C LEU A 9 3.53 -31.22 49.79
N ALA A 10 3.14 -30.18 50.54
CA ALA A 10 2.33 -29.07 50.04
C ALA A 10 3.09 -28.20 49.04
N SER A 11 4.40 -27.96 49.26
CA SER A 11 5.24 -27.17 48.33
C SER A 11 5.53 -27.91 47.01
N CYS A 12 5.68 -29.23 47.03
CA CYS A 12 5.85 -30.03 45.80
C CYS A 12 4.57 -30.12 44.98
N LEU A 13 3.39 -30.13 45.62
CA LEU A 13 2.12 -30.17 44.89
C LEU A 13 1.79 -28.82 44.23
N PHE A 14 2.22 -27.69 44.82
CA PHE A 14 2.06 -26.36 44.20
C PHE A 14 3.02 -26.12 43.04
N LEU A 15 4.21 -26.72 43.03
CA LEU A 15 5.17 -26.68 41.92
C LEU A 15 4.74 -27.56 40.74
N LEU A 16 3.98 -28.62 40.96
CA LEU A 16 3.43 -29.47 39.88
C LEU A 16 2.17 -28.89 39.22
N LEU A 17 1.42 -28.02 39.90
CA LEU A 17 0.27 -27.34 39.35
C LEU A 17 0.63 -26.02 38.58
N ALA A 18 1.84 -25.48 38.78
CA ALA A 18 2.38 -24.36 37.99
C ALA A 18 3.02 -24.80 36.67
N ALA A 19 3.15 -26.10 36.39
CA ALA A 19 3.40 -26.66 35.06
C ALA A 19 2.11 -26.65 34.21
N GLY A 20 1.23 -25.65 34.48
CA GLY A 20 0.02 -25.37 33.73
C GLY A 20 0.38 -24.90 32.34
N ALA A 21 0.17 -25.81 31.41
CA ALA A 21 -0.14 -25.59 30.02
C ALA A 21 0.41 -24.21 29.48
N ALA A 22 1.70 -24.15 29.17
CA ALA A 22 2.16 -23.31 28.10
C ALA A 22 1.34 -23.77 26.88
N ARG A 23 0.19 -23.12 26.68
CA ARG A 23 -0.61 -23.31 25.47
C ARG A 23 0.38 -23.05 24.34
N ALA A 24 0.78 -24.08 23.64
CA ALA A 24 1.59 -23.90 22.42
C ALA A 24 0.84 -22.88 21.59
N GLN A 25 1.43 -21.71 21.44
CA GLN A 25 0.84 -20.66 20.60
C GLN A 25 0.83 -21.26 19.20
N GLU A 26 -0.36 -21.56 18.69
CA GLU A 26 -0.50 -22.12 17.33
C GLU A 26 0.33 -21.28 16.38
N ALA A 27 1.12 -21.94 15.56
CA ALA A 27 1.92 -21.24 14.56
C ALA A 27 0.97 -20.42 13.68
N PRO A 28 1.30 -19.17 13.37
CA PRO A 28 0.42 -18.33 12.56
C PRO A 28 0.16 -19.01 11.20
N ASP A 29 -1.05 -18.81 10.64
CA ASP A 29 -1.49 -19.37 9.35
C ASP A 29 -0.66 -18.88 8.14
N PHE A 30 0.36 -18.09 8.39
CA PHE A 30 1.23 -17.48 7.38
C PHE A 30 2.71 -17.58 7.75
N THR A 31 3.56 -17.43 6.73
CA THR A 31 5.00 -17.17 6.88
C THR A 31 5.27 -15.70 6.59
N ARG A 32 6.31 -15.11 7.19
CA ARG A 32 6.76 -13.75 6.92
C ARG A 32 8.26 -13.75 6.65
N THR A 33 8.63 -13.40 5.42
CA THR A 33 10.00 -13.11 5.03
C THR A 33 10.21 -11.60 5.13
N ARG A 34 11.10 -11.17 6.02
CA ARG A 34 11.35 -9.76 6.28
C ARG A 34 12.44 -9.20 5.38
N ASP A 35 12.39 -7.88 5.18
CA ASP A 35 13.48 -7.08 4.59
C ASP A 35 13.95 -7.56 3.21
N VAL A 36 13.02 -8.05 2.39
CA VAL A 36 13.30 -8.37 0.98
C VAL A 36 13.63 -7.07 0.26
N ILE A 37 14.86 -6.94 -0.23
CA ILE A 37 15.33 -5.74 -0.93
C ILE A 37 14.80 -5.76 -2.36
N TYR A 38 13.89 -4.82 -2.70
CA TYR A 38 13.36 -4.69 -4.05
C TYR A 38 14.03 -3.60 -4.88
N GLY A 39 14.83 -2.75 -4.25
CA GLY A 39 15.56 -1.67 -4.90
C GLY A 39 16.58 -1.01 -4.00
N ARG A 40 17.35 -0.10 -4.60
CA ARG A 40 18.31 0.75 -3.86
C ARG A 40 18.21 2.17 -4.40
N LYS A 41 18.24 3.16 -3.50
CA LYS A 41 18.17 4.58 -3.85
C LYS A 41 18.98 5.41 -2.87
N ALA A 42 19.83 6.30 -3.38
CA ALA A 42 20.66 7.21 -2.56
C ALA A 42 21.40 6.50 -1.41
N GLY A 43 21.95 5.31 -1.68
CA GLY A 43 22.67 4.50 -0.67
C GLY A 43 21.77 3.71 0.29
N LEU A 44 20.44 3.82 0.18
CA LEU A 44 19.49 3.13 1.03
C LEU A 44 18.89 1.90 0.33
N ALA A 45 18.61 0.84 1.08
CA ALA A 45 17.80 -0.27 0.62
C ALA A 45 16.32 0.09 0.72
N LEU A 46 15.56 -0.21 -0.34
CA LEU A 46 14.11 -0.20 -0.36
C LEU A 46 13.65 -1.63 -0.10
N THR A 47 12.84 -1.85 0.94
CA THR A 47 12.50 -3.19 1.41
C THR A 47 11.00 -3.44 1.40
N MET A 48 10.62 -4.70 1.38
CA MET A 48 9.27 -5.17 1.63
C MET A 48 9.31 -6.43 2.48
N ASP A 49 8.23 -6.69 3.21
CA ASP A 49 8.01 -7.99 3.79
C ASP A 49 7.07 -8.82 2.91
N VAL A 50 7.36 -10.10 2.78
CA VAL A 50 6.52 -11.05 2.05
C VAL A 50 5.77 -11.92 3.05
N ILE A 51 4.44 -11.82 3.04
CA ILE A 51 3.53 -12.58 3.89
C ILE A 51 2.82 -13.61 3.00
N ALA A 52 3.15 -14.87 3.16
CA ALA A 52 2.60 -15.96 2.36
C ALA A 52 1.75 -16.90 3.24
N PRO A 53 0.58 -17.35 2.74
CA PRO A 53 -0.21 -18.36 3.44
C PRO A 53 0.61 -19.65 3.57
N ARG A 54 0.48 -20.35 4.70
CA ARG A 54 1.14 -21.67 4.86
C ARG A 54 0.50 -22.74 3.99
N GLU A 55 -0.79 -22.63 3.78
CA GLU A 55 -1.57 -23.60 3.03
C GLU A 55 -2.40 -22.92 1.93
N LYS A 56 -2.64 -23.65 0.85
CA LYS A 56 -3.55 -23.26 -0.23
C LYS A 56 -3.28 -21.90 -0.86
N PRO A 57 -2.04 -21.58 -1.29
CA PRO A 57 -1.80 -20.37 -2.05
C PRO A 57 -2.63 -20.39 -3.33
N ASN A 58 -3.22 -19.25 -3.69
CA ASN A 58 -4.07 -19.14 -4.89
C ASN A 58 -3.29 -18.72 -6.15
N GLY A 59 -1.99 -18.47 -6.01
CA GLY A 59 -1.11 -18.04 -7.09
C GLY A 59 -1.33 -16.58 -7.52
N LEU A 60 -1.83 -15.73 -6.61
CA LEU A 60 -2.05 -14.30 -6.85
C LEU A 60 -1.30 -13.44 -5.82
N GLY A 61 -0.85 -12.26 -6.25
CA GLY A 61 -0.11 -11.31 -5.42
C GLY A 61 -0.88 -10.01 -5.18
N VAL A 62 -0.81 -9.50 -3.94
CA VAL A 62 -1.32 -8.17 -3.59
C VAL A 62 -0.21 -7.35 -2.95
N LEU A 63 0.11 -6.20 -3.53
CA LEU A 63 1.02 -5.25 -2.92
C LEU A 63 0.25 -4.36 -1.94
N PHE A 64 0.68 -4.34 -0.69
CA PHE A 64 0.15 -3.44 0.33
C PHE A 64 1.17 -2.30 0.54
N VAL A 65 0.80 -1.09 0.13
CA VAL A 65 1.67 0.09 0.27
C VAL A 65 1.62 0.60 1.70
N VAL A 66 2.67 0.32 2.47
CA VAL A 66 2.80 0.72 3.88
C VAL A 66 3.17 2.19 3.94
N SER A 67 2.19 3.07 4.07
CA SER A 67 2.40 4.53 4.03
C SER A 67 1.35 5.29 4.84
N GLY A 68 1.79 6.24 5.64
CA GLY A 68 0.94 7.22 6.33
C GLY A 68 1.55 8.62 6.19
N GLY A 69 0.86 9.56 5.50
CA GLY A 69 1.43 10.88 5.19
C GLY A 69 2.75 10.80 4.42
N TRP A 70 2.91 9.85 3.52
CA TRP A 70 4.13 9.55 2.76
C TRP A 70 5.36 9.24 3.63
N ARG A 71 5.11 8.76 4.87
CA ARG A 71 6.10 8.11 5.72
C ARG A 71 5.89 6.61 5.68
N SER A 72 6.99 5.89 5.54
CA SER A 72 7.01 4.44 5.48
C SER A 72 8.13 3.88 6.34
N ARG A 73 7.88 2.77 7.02
CA ARG A 73 8.86 2.10 7.87
C ARG A 73 8.46 0.65 8.14
N PRO A 74 9.40 -0.27 8.32
CA PRO A 74 9.12 -1.69 8.58
C PRO A 74 8.26 -1.93 9.83
N GLU A 75 8.39 -1.07 10.86
CA GLU A 75 7.63 -1.20 12.12
C GLU A 75 6.14 -0.87 11.96
N ALA A 76 5.76 -0.26 10.84
CA ALA A 76 4.34 -0.01 10.51
C ALA A 76 3.66 -1.22 9.84
N ILE A 77 4.40 -2.30 9.54
CA ILE A 77 3.87 -3.53 8.96
C ILE A 77 3.12 -4.31 10.05
N ARG A 78 1.80 -4.41 9.91
CA ARG A 78 0.91 -5.12 10.84
C ARG A 78 0.25 -6.29 10.14
N SER A 79 0.67 -7.50 10.47
CA SER A 79 0.17 -8.74 9.83
C SER A 79 -1.34 -8.93 9.97
N GLU A 80 -1.96 -8.36 11.00
CA GLU A 80 -3.40 -8.41 11.21
C GLU A 80 -4.19 -7.74 10.08
N MET A 81 -3.64 -6.69 9.47
CA MET A 81 -4.25 -6.00 8.33
C MET A 81 -4.27 -6.86 7.06
N TYR A 82 -3.41 -7.88 7.00
CA TYR A 82 -3.25 -8.72 5.81
C TYR A 82 -4.02 -10.03 5.90
N ALA A 83 -4.63 -10.31 7.06
CA ALA A 83 -5.37 -11.54 7.31
C ALA A 83 -6.46 -11.83 6.25
N PRO A 84 -7.28 -10.85 5.80
CA PRO A 84 -8.25 -11.10 4.75
C PRO A 84 -7.67 -11.59 3.43
N PHE A 85 -6.43 -11.22 3.13
CA PHE A 85 -5.75 -11.61 1.89
C PHE A 85 -5.08 -12.98 2.03
N TYR A 86 -4.19 -13.19 3.02
CA TYR A 86 -3.47 -14.46 3.12
C TYR A 86 -4.40 -15.64 3.47
N LYS A 87 -5.48 -15.43 4.22
CA LYS A 87 -6.51 -16.46 4.47
C LYS A 87 -7.26 -16.88 3.20
N ARG A 88 -7.30 -16.03 2.18
CA ARG A 88 -7.86 -16.34 0.84
C ARG A 88 -6.81 -16.87 -0.14
N GLY A 89 -5.57 -17.09 0.35
CA GLY A 89 -4.48 -17.66 -0.42
C GLY A 89 -3.60 -16.66 -1.17
N TYR A 90 -3.82 -15.34 -1.02
CA TYR A 90 -2.96 -14.32 -1.62
C TYR A 90 -1.60 -14.24 -0.94
N ILE A 91 -0.55 -14.01 -1.72
CA ILE A 91 0.72 -13.54 -1.18
C ILE A 91 0.68 -12.02 -1.08
N VAL A 92 0.96 -11.50 0.12
CA VAL A 92 0.96 -10.05 0.37
C VAL A 92 2.40 -9.54 0.44
N PHE A 93 2.68 -8.52 -0.36
CA PHE A 93 3.94 -7.79 -0.39
C PHE A 93 3.75 -6.46 0.33
N ALA A 94 4.18 -6.38 1.58
CA ALA A 94 4.08 -5.19 2.42
C ALA A 94 5.23 -4.23 2.08
N VAL A 95 4.98 -3.31 1.15
CA VAL A 95 6.00 -2.45 0.53
C VAL A 95 6.33 -1.26 1.43
N VAL A 96 7.60 -1.13 1.80
CA VAL A 96 8.17 0.04 2.49
C VAL A 96 8.95 0.87 1.47
N HIS A 97 8.49 2.07 1.19
CA HIS A 97 9.10 2.99 0.22
C HIS A 97 10.05 4.00 0.89
N GLY A 98 10.80 4.76 0.10
CA GLY A 98 11.55 5.91 0.56
C GLY A 98 10.62 6.92 1.26
N THR A 99 11.04 7.43 2.42
CA THR A 99 10.16 8.18 3.33
C THR A 99 10.51 9.66 3.36
N GLN A 100 9.47 10.54 3.51
CA GLN A 100 9.75 11.92 3.88
C GLN A 100 10.41 11.99 5.29
N PRO A 101 11.22 13.00 5.61
CA PRO A 101 11.55 14.19 4.80
C PRO A 101 12.64 13.97 3.74
N LYS A 102 13.26 12.78 3.67
CA LYS A 102 14.38 12.52 2.77
C LYS A 102 13.94 12.52 1.30
N PHE A 103 12.74 12.01 1.02
CA PHE A 103 12.19 11.86 -0.33
C PHE A 103 10.83 12.55 -0.46
N THR A 104 10.57 13.12 -1.63
CA THR A 104 9.32 13.77 -2.00
C THR A 104 8.36 12.79 -2.70
N VAL A 105 7.09 13.17 -2.87
CA VAL A 105 6.08 12.28 -3.46
C VAL A 105 6.46 11.75 -4.84
N PRO A 106 7.00 12.55 -5.79
CA PRO A 106 7.44 12.04 -7.10
C PRO A 106 8.45 10.91 -7.00
N GLU A 107 9.43 11.02 -6.09
CA GLU A 107 10.45 9.99 -5.87
C GLU A 107 9.87 8.74 -5.22
N ILE A 108 8.89 8.91 -4.32
CA ILE A 108 8.18 7.81 -3.66
C ILE A 108 7.32 7.03 -4.67
N VAL A 109 6.69 7.72 -5.64
CA VAL A 109 5.95 7.06 -6.74
C VAL A 109 6.86 6.16 -7.56
N GLN A 110 8.11 6.56 -7.81
CA GLN A 110 9.09 5.72 -8.50
C GLN A 110 9.42 4.45 -7.69
N ASP A 111 9.55 4.56 -6.37
CA ASP A 111 9.84 3.41 -5.50
C ASP A 111 8.73 2.35 -5.55
N VAL A 112 7.47 2.78 -5.47
CA VAL A 112 6.35 1.82 -5.49
C VAL A 112 6.15 1.20 -6.87
N ASN A 113 6.43 1.94 -7.96
CA ASN A 113 6.51 1.36 -9.30
C ASN A 113 7.60 0.28 -9.40
N ARG A 114 8.78 0.56 -8.82
CA ARG A 114 9.88 -0.41 -8.74
C ARG A 114 9.48 -1.66 -7.96
N ALA A 115 8.73 -1.51 -6.86
CA ALA A 115 8.23 -2.64 -6.08
C ALA A 115 7.32 -3.57 -6.90
N VAL A 116 6.39 -3.01 -7.69
CA VAL A 116 5.55 -3.81 -8.60
C VAL A 116 6.38 -4.55 -9.63
N ARG A 117 7.36 -3.88 -10.26
CA ARG A 117 8.26 -4.51 -11.22
C ARG A 117 9.06 -5.65 -10.60
N PHE A 118 9.57 -5.46 -9.39
CA PHE A 118 10.31 -6.48 -8.65
C PHE A 118 9.44 -7.72 -8.41
N VAL A 119 8.23 -7.53 -7.90
CA VAL A 119 7.29 -8.64 -7.66
C VAL A 119 6.95 -9.37 -8.95
N ARG A 120 6.70 -8.65 -10.05
CA ARG A 120 6.42 -9.23 -11.36
C ARG A 120 7.63 -9.99 -11.93
N TYR A 121 8.81 -9.44 -11.83
CA TYR A 121 10.04 -10.07 -12.32
C TYR A 121 10.34 -11.38 -11.57
N HIS A 122 10.09 -11.39 -10.26
CA HIS A 122 10.29 -12.54 -9.36
C HIS A 122 9.03 -13.39 -9.15
N ALA A 123 8.03 -13.26 -10.01
CA ALA A 123 6.74 -13.94 -9.84
C ALA A 123 6.88 -15.48 -9.74
N LYS A 124 7.83 -16.07 -10.45
CA LYS A 124 8.15 -17.51 -10.36
C LYS A 124 8.66 -17.91 -9.00
N ASP A 125 9.52 -17.09 -8.39
CA ASP A 125 10.11 -17.35 -7.07
C ASP A 125 9.04 -17.32 -5.97
N TYR A 126 8.00 -16.52 -6.17
CA TYR A 126 6.84 -16.41 -5.28
C TYR A 126 5.67 -17.31 -5.68
N HIS A 127 5.78 -18.11 -6.74
CA HIS A 127 4.69 -18.95 -7.27
C HIS A 127 3.38 -18.17 -7.52
N ILE A 128 3.49 -16.95 -8.04
CA ILE A 128 2.34 -16.12 -8.41
C ILE A 128 2.30 -15.86 -9.91
N ASP A 129 1.10 -15.50 -10.38
CA ASP A 129 0.88 -15.06 -11.74
C ASP A 129 1.34 -13.60 -11.90
N PRO A 130 2.32 -13.31 -12.80
CA PRO A 130 2.79 -11.94 -13.01
C PRO A 130 1.75 -11.01 -13.63
N ASP A 131 0.72 -11.54 -14.28
CA ASP A 131 -0.31 -10.77 -14.98
C ASP A 131 -1.57 -10.55 -14.13
N HIS A 132 -1.58 -11.02 -12.87
CA HIS A 132 -2.70 -10.88 -11.93
C HIS A 132 -2.22 -10.33 -10.57
N LEU A 133 -1.80 -9.07 -10.57
CA LEU A 133 -1.36 -8.35 -9.37
C LEU A 133 -2.40 -7.30 -8.95
N GLY A 134 -2.67 -7.24 -7.65
CA GLY A 134 -3.47 -6.18 -7.03
C GLY A 134 -2.60 -5.22 -6.23
N VAL A 135 -3.11 -4.00 -5.99
CA VAL A 135 -2.47 -3.03 -5.11
C VAL A 135 -3.48 -2.38 -4.16
N THR A 136 -3.06 -2.18 -2.92
CA THR A 136 -3.89 -1.61 -1.85
C THR A 136 -3.07 -0.74 -0.89
N GLY A 137 -3.76 0.11 -0.14
CA GLY A 137 -3.20 0.94 0.90
C GLY A 137 -4.23 1.94 1.43
N GLY A 138 -3.87 2.70 2.46
CA GLY A 138 -4.73 3.74 3.02
C GLY A 138 -4.07 5.11 2.99
N SER A 139 -4.86 6.20 2.86
CA SER A 139 -4.35 7.58 2.88
C SER A 139 -3.25 7.80 1.82
N ALA A 140 -2.06 8.20 2.21
CA ALA A 140 -0.91 8.28 1.31
C ALA A 140 -0.60 6.94 0.61
N GLY A 141 -0.81 5.78 1.28
CA GLY A 141 -0.71 4.47 0.65
C GLY A 141 -1.80 4.23 -0.39
N GLY A 142 -3.00 4.72 -0.17
CA GLY A 142 -4.11 4.72 -1.13
C GLY A 142 -3.81 5.59 -2.35
N HIS A 143 -3.27 6.79 -2.14
CA HIS A 143 -2.77 7.67 -3.19
C HIS A 143 -1.73 6.96 -4.07
N LEU A 144 -0.70 6.36 -3.46
CA LEU A 144 0.34 5.63 -4.16
C LEU A 144 -0.22 4.40 -4.91
N SER A 145 -1.21 3.71 -4.34
CA SER A 145 -1.91 2.60 -4.99
C SER A 145 -2.65 3.07 -6.26
N LEU A 146 -3.31 4.22 -6.20
CA LEU A 146 -3.97 4.81 -7.36
C LEU A 146 -2.97 5.32 -8.41
N MET A 147 -1.82 5.89 -7.98
CA MET A 147 -0.75 6.25 -8.93
C MET A 147 -0.25 5.02 -9.70
N ILE A 148 -0.05 3.88 -9.04
CA ILE A 148 0.30 2.62 -9.73
C ILE A 148 -0.82 2.20 -10.68
N GLY A 149 -2.07 2.24 -10.24
CA GLY A 149 -3.22 1.80 -11.05
C GLY A 149 -3.43 2.65 -12.29
N THR A 150 -3.22 3.97 -12.20
CA THR A 150 -3.51 4.91 -13.30
C THR A 150 -2.30 5.26 -14.15
N ALA A 151 -1.11 5.38 -13.55
CA ALA A 151 0.11 5.84 -14.19
C ALA A 151 1.20 4.74 -14.31
N GLY A 152 0.86 3.48 -14.10
CA GLY A 152 1.77 2.35 -14.28
C GLY A 152 2.26 2.25 -15.74
N THR A 153 3.56 1.97 -15.93
CA THR A 153 4.21 1.95 -17.24
C THR A 153 4.59 0.55 -17.70
N ALA A 154 4.88 0.39 -18.98
CA ALA A 154 5.31 -0.89 -19.57
C ALA A 154 6.72 -1.34 -19.15
N GLY A 155 7.51 -0.45 -18.54
CA GLY A 155 8.93 -0.67 -18.27
C GLY A 155 9.82 -0.21 -19.46
N GLU A 156 11.13 -0.15 -19.19
CA GLU A 156 12.14 0.28 -20.16
C GLU A 156 12.88 -0.92 -20.71
N ARG A 157 12.62 -1.29 -21.93
CA ARG A 157 13.21 -2.51 -22.56
C ARG A 157 14.74 -2.54 -22.52
N GLN A 158 15.40 -1.38 -22.55
CA GLN A 158 16.86 -1.26 -22.56
C GLN A 158 17.46 -0.92 -21.20
N ALA A 159 16.65 -0.92 -20.11
CA ALA A 159 17.17 -0.69 -18.76
C ALA A 159 18.29 -1.70 -18.45
N VAL A 160 19.32 -1.23 -17.74
CA VAL A 160 20.45 -2.10 -17.31
C VAL A 160 19.93 -3.16 -16.34
N ASP A 161 19.13 -2.75 -15.36
CA ASP A 161 18.49 -3.66 -14.42
C ASP A 161 17.29 -4.36 -15.08
N PRO A 162 17.28 -5.70 -15.15
CA PRO A 162 16.19 -6.45 -15.79
C PRO A 162 14.83 -6.24 -15.10
N VAL A 163 14.79 -5.89 -13.80
CA VAL A 163 13.57 -5.56 -13.08
C VAL A 163 12.90 -4.30 -13.68
N ASP A 164 13.66 -3.34 -14.19
CA ASP A 164 13.10 -2.14 -14.79
C ASP A 164 12.58 -2.34 -16.22
N ARG A 165 12.83 -3.51 -16.81
CA ARG A 165 12.33 -3.89 -18.14
C ARG A 165 10.88 -4.36 -18.13
N VAL A 166 10.35 -4.78 -16.96
CA VAL A 166 8.98 -5.29 -16.87
C VAL A 166 7.99 -4.20 -16.47
N SER A 167 6.71 -4.47 -16.72
CA SER A 167 5.61 -3.53 -16.45
C SER A 167 5.38 -3.30 -14.96
N SER A 168 5.03 -2.06 -14.57
CA SER A 168 4.50 -1.73 -13.23
C SER A 168 2.96 -1.68 -13.19
N ARG A 169 2.24 -1.98 -14.28
CA ARG A 169 0.77 -1.99 -14.31
C ARG A 169 0.23 -3.11 -13.44
N VAL A 170 -0.92 -2.87 -12.81
CA VAL A 170 -1.64 -3.83 -11.98
C VAL A 170 -3.05 -4.06 -12.54
N GLN A 171 -3.73 -5.13 -12.12
CA GLN A 171 -5.01 -5.55 -12.65
C GLN A 171 -6.20 -5.19 -11.75
N ALA A 172 -5.96 -4.81 -10.49
CA ALA A 172 -7.00 -4.31 -9.60
C ALA A 172 -6.43 -3.35 -8.55
N VAL A 173 -7.21 -2.33 -8.18
CA VAL A 173 -6.91 -1.40 -7.09
C VAL A 173 -8.07 -1.41 -6.10
N ALA A 174 -7.75 -1.45 -4.79
CA ALA A 174 -8.72 -1.25 -3.73
C ALA A 174 -8.05 -0.50 -2.58
N CYS A 175 -8.59 0.64 -2.13
CA CYS A 175 -7.89 1.48 -1.16
C CYS A 175 -8.83 2.27 -0.25
N PHE A 176 -8.24 2.81 0.83
CA PHE A 176 -8.95 3.65 1.79
C PHE A 176 -8.57 5.12 1.62
N PHE A 177 -9.57 6.00 1.62
CA PHE A 177 -9.51 7.47 1.71
C PHE A 177 -8.26 8.13 1.07
N PRO A 178 -8.03 7.92 -0.25
CA PRO A 178 -6.84 8.41 -0.93
C PRO A 178 -6.95 9.88 -1.31
N PRO A 179 -5.88 10.69 -1.23
CA PRO A 179 -5.71 11.87 -2.08
C PRO A 179 -5.69 11.47 -3.56
N THR A 180 -6.33 12.26 -4.43
CA THR A 180 -6.46 11.92 -5.86
C THR A 180 -6.21 13.08 -6.80
N ASP A 181 -6.44 14.31 -6.33
CA ASP A 181 -6.34 15.54 -7.13
C ASP A 181 -5.85 16.71 -6.25
N PHE A 182 -4.58 17.02 -6.37
CA PHE A 182 -3.97 18.12 -5.62
C PHE A 182 -4.22 19.50 -6.26
N LEU A 183 -4.83 19.55 -7.44
CA LEU A 183 -5.24 20.79 -8.10
C LEU A 183 -6.68 21.21 -7.76
N ASN A 184 -7.46 20.30 -7.15
CA ASN A 184 -8.84 20.50 -6.74
C ASN A 184 -9.08 19.93 -5.34
N TRP A 185 -8.41 20.48 -4.33
CA TRP A 185 -8.47 19.99 -2.96
C TRP A 185 -9.73 20.47 -2.23
N GLY A 186 -10.68 19.60 -2.01
CA GLY A 186 -11.96 19.88 -1.35
C GLY A 186 -12.99 20.59 -2.23
N LYS A 187 -12.55 21.36 -3.23
CA LYS A 187 -13.42 22.04 -4.20
C LYS A 187 -12.68 22.32 -5.51
N PRO A 188 -13.41 22.51 -6.63
CA PRO A 188 -12.81 22.85 -7.91
C PRO A 188 -11.92 24.10 -7.85
N GLY A 189 -10.72 24.00 -8.43
CA GLY A 189 -9.74 25.10 -8.52
C GLY A 189 -8.95 25.39 -7.24
N ALA A 190 -9.25 24.73 -6.11
CA ALA A 190 -8.49 24.88 -4.87
C ALA A 190 -7.23 24.02 -4.93
N VAL A 191 -6.13 24.61 -5.39
CA VAL A 191 -4.82 23.95 -5.42
C VAL A 191 -4.32 23.72 -3.99
N LEU A 192 -3.75 22.54 -3.74
CA LEU A 192 -3.15 22.22 -2.44
C LEU A 192 -2.08 23.25 -2.06
N ASP A 193 -2.24 23.89 -0.92
CA ASP A 193 -1.28 24.88 -0.42
C ASP A 193 -0.07 24.21 0.24
N CYS A 194 0.95 23.92 -0.56
CA CYS A 194 2.19 23.31 -0.08
C CYS A 194 2.97 24.21 0.89
N LYS A 195 2.78 25.54 0.83
CA LYS A 195 3.51 26.51 1.69
C LYS A 195 2.98 26.51 3.12
N ASN A 196 1.63 26.46 3.28
CA ASN A 196 0.95 26.50 4.58
C ASN A 196 0.42 25.14 5.02
N MET A 197 0.83 24.06 4.36
CA MET A 197 0.45 22.69 4.72
C MET A 197 0.90 22.33 6.14
N ASP A 198 0.13 21.47 6.80
CA ASP A 198 0.51 20.86 8.08
C ASP A 198 1.94 20.29 8.01
N ARG A 199 2.75 20.67 9.01
CA ARG A 199 4.16 20.26 9.13
C ARG A 199 4.38 18.73 9.03
N ARG A 200 3.35 17.93 9.35
CA ARG A 200 3.41 16.47 9.26
C ARG A 200 3.57 15.96 7.83
N PHE A 201 3.12 16.73 6.83
CA PHE A 201 3.11 16.33 5.41
C PHE A 201 3.99 17.20 4.53
N LYS A 202 4.34 18.40 5.00
CA LYS A 202 4.99 19.45 4.21
C LYS A 202 6.25 18.98 3.47
N ALA A 203 7.07 18.16 4.10
CA ALA A 203 8.33 17.72 3.51
C ALA A 203 8.14 16.79 2.29
N ALA A 204 7.01 16.08 2.21
CA ALA A 204 6.68 15.25 1.05
C ALA A 204 6.41 16.09 -0.23
N PHE A 205 6.08 17.37 -0.07
CA PHE A 205 5.79 18.34 -1.14
C PHE A 205 6.85 19.46 -1.21
N ASP A 206 7.97 19.30 -0.52
CA ASP A 206 9.10 20.22 -0.63
C ASP A 206 9.96 19.87 -1.85
N PHE A 207 9.39 20.13 -3.04
CA PHE A 207 9.97 19.73 -4.30
C PHE A 207 11.32 20.39 -4.55
N GLN A 208 12.26 19.58 -5.02
CA GLN A 208 13.62 20.01 -5.35
C GLN A 208 14.02 19.46 -6.71
N ILE A 209 14.82 20.22 -7.46
CA ILE A 209 15.40 19.82 -8.73
C ILE A 209 16.92 19.88 -8.59
N PHE A 210 17.61 18.84 -9.05
CA PHE A 210 19.07 18.85 -9.08
C PHE A 210 19.57 19.81 -10.15
N ASP A 211 20.31 20.82 -9.72
CA ASP A 211 21.01 21.75 -10.61
C ASP A 211 22.34 21.10 -11.02
N THR A 212 22.48 20.84 -12.32
CA THR A 212 23.66 20.14 -12.86
C THR A 212 24.92 20.99 -12.87
N ASP A 213 24.78 22.31 -12.93
CA ASP A 213 25.91 23.25 -13.01
C ASP A 213 26.50 23.49 -11.63
N GLU A 214 25.64 23.76 -10.66
CA GLU A 214 26.07 23.96 -9.25
C GLU A 214 26.20 22.65 -8.48
N ARG A 215 25.64 21.53 -9.00
CA ARG A 215 25.64 20.17 -8.38
C ARG A 215 24.99 20.15 -7.00
N ILE A 216 23.93 20.91 -6.83
CA ILE A 216 23.11 20.98 -5.61
C ILE A 216 21.64 20.78 -5.92
N PHE A 217 20.86 20.41 -4.89
CA PHE A 217 19.40 20.43 -5.00
C PHE A 217 18.86 21.84 -4.72
N LYS A 218 18.12 22.40 -5.67
CA LYS A 218 17.45 23.70 -5.53
C LYS A 218 15.95 23.47 -5.32
N ARG A 219 15.38 24.16 -4.34
CA ARG A 219 13.95 24.16 -4.07
C ARG A 219 13.18 24.78 -5.24
N VAL A 220 12.08 24.14 -5.64
CA VAL A 220 11.17 24.68 -6.65
C VAL A 220 10.26 25.70 -5.97
N ASN A 221 10.46 26.98 -6.29
CA ASN A 221 9.66 28.10 -5.77
C ASN A 221 8.70 28.69 -6.83
N ASP A 222 8.91 28.35 -8.09
CA ASP A 222 8.04 28.75 -9.20
C ASP A 222 6.67 28.10 -9.07
N GLU A 223 5.61 28.90 -8.97
CA GLU A 223 4.25 28.41 -8.72
C GLU A 223 3.70 27.58 -9.89
N LYS A 224 4.06 27.92 -11.12
CA LYS A 224 3.68 27.14 -12.29
C LYS A 224 4.31 25.75 -12.23
N LYS A 225 5.60 25.69 -11.91
CA LYS A 225 6.32 24.42 -11.80
C LYS A 225 5.82 23.56 -10.63
N VAL A 226 5.53 24.16 -9.48
CA VAL A 226 4.88 23.47 -8.35
C VAL A 226 3.53 22.88 -8.79
N ARG A 227 2.72 23.63 -9.54
CA ARG A 227 1.43 23.17 -10.05
C ARG A 227 1.58 22.00 -11.04
N GLU A 228 2.56 22.04 -11.94
CA GLU A 228 2.90 20.93 -12.82
C GLU A 228 3.25 19.66 -12.03
N MET A 229 4.12 19.79 -11.02
CA MET A 229 4.49 18.67 -10.15
C MET A 229 3.31 18.11 -9.35
N LEU A 230 2.40 18.96 -8.86
CA LEU A 230 1.17 18.52 -8.21
C LEU A 230 0.26 17.75 -9.17
N GLN A 231 0.19 18.18 -10.43
CA GLN A 231 -0.54 17.46 -11.47
C GLN A 231 0.08 16.08 -11.75
N GLU A 232 1.40 16.02 -11.87
CA GLU A 232 2.15 14.77 -12.11
C GLU A 232 1.92 13.70 -11.02
N ILE A 233 1.66 14.10 -9.79
CA ILE A 233 1.37 13.19 -8.68
C ILE A 233 -0.12 13.03 -8.37
N SER A 234 -1.00 13.56 -9.19
CA SER A 234 -2.46 13.45 -9.03
C SER A 234 -3.01 12.33 -9.90
N PRO A 235 -3.37 11.15 -9.35
CA PRO A 235 -3.76 9.97 -10.12
C PRO A 235 -4.98 10.19 -11.02
N ILE A 236 -5.85 11.13 -10.70
CA ILE A 236 -7.06 11.44 -11.50
C ILE A 236 -6.73 11.88 -12.94
N HIS A 237 -5.54 12.46 -13.17
CA HIS A 237 -5.13 12.95 -14.49
C HIS A 237 -4.68 11.83 -15.45
N TYR A 238 -4.43 10.62 -14.92
CA TYR A 238 -3.96 9.47 -15.70
C TYR A 238 -5.05 8.43 -15.96
N VAL A 239 -6.29 8.71 -15.55
CA VAL A 239 -7.42 7.79 -15.77
C VAL A 239 -7.69 7.64 -17.26
N THR A 240 -7.66 6.40 -17.74
CA THR A 240 -8.00 5.98 -19.11
C THR A 240 -8.89 4.75 -19.07
N ARG A 241 -9.36 4.26 -20.21
CA ARG A 241 -10.10 2.99 -20.32
C ARG A 241 -9.28 1.76 -19.88
N GLN A 242 -7.93 1.85 -19.91
CA GLN A 242 -7.06 0.78 -19.45
C GLN A 242 -6.77 0.83 -17.94
N THR A 243 -7.30 1.81 -17.23
CA THR A 243 -7.19 1.85 -15.77
C THR A 243 -7.89 0.64 -15.17
N PRO A 244 -7.25 -0.09 -14.21
CA PRO A 244 -7.84 -1.30 -13.65
C PRO A 244 -9.09 -1.01 -12.82
N PRO A 245 -9.97 -2.01 -12.62
CA PRO A 245 -11.09 -1.93 -11.70
C PRO A 245 -10.66 -1.39 -10.34
N THR A 246 -11.39 -0.37 -9.84
CA THR A 246 -10.97 0.40 -8.66
C THR A 246 -12.08 0.50 -7.62
N LEU A 247 -11.77 0.12 -6.37
CA LEU A 247 -12.63 0.32 -5.19
C LEU A 247 -12.00 1.36 -4.27
N ILE A 248 -12.80 2.31 -3.78
CA ILE A 248 -12.42 3.24 -2.72
C ILE A 248 -13.41 3.16 -1.58
N ILE A 249 -12.91 3.10 -0.33
CA ILE A 249 -13.72 3.21 0.89
C ILE A 249 -13.31 4.49 1.62
N HIS A 250 -14.26 5.38 1.95
CA HIS A 250 -13.97 6.69 2.51
C HIS A 250 -15.01 7.11 3.55
N GLY A 251 -14.59 7.76 4.63
CA GLY A 251 -15.49 8.32 5.64
C GLY A 251 -16.06 9.68 5.21
N ASP A 252 -17.34 9.93 5.48
CA ASP A 252 -18.01 11.19 5.09
C ASP A 252 -17.67 12.39 6.00
N LYS A 253 -17.01 12.14 7.13
CA LYS A 253 -16.50 13.15 8.07
C LYS A 253 -14.98 13.25 8.06
N ASP A 254 -14.34 12.86 6.95
CA ASP A 254 -12.89 12.97 6.80
C ASP A 254 -12.48 14.44 6.60
N GLU A 255 -11.87 15.01 7.65
CA GLU A 255 -11.36 16.39 7.66
C GLU A 255 -9.93 16.50 7.14
N LEU A 256 -9.22 15.36 7.01
CA LEU A 256 -7.84 15.34 6.54
C LEU A 256 -7.76 15.20 5.02
N VAL A 257 -8.50 14.25 4.45
CA VAL A 257 -8.65 14.07 3.00
C VAL A 257 -10.13 14.22 2.66
N PRO A 258 -10.53 15.32 2.01
CA PRO A 258 -11.94 15.55 1.71
C PRO A 258 -12.57 14.39 0.91
N LEU A 259 -13.77 13.95 1.27
CA LEU A 259 -14.51 12.88 0.54
C LEU A 259 -14.61 13.18 -0.96
N GLN A 260 -14.67 14.46 -1.33
CA GLN A 260 -14.65 14.94 -2.72
C GLN A 260 -13.50 14.34 -3.54
N GLN A 261 -12.35 14.04 -2.93
CA GLN A 261 -11.22 13.41 -3.63
C GLN A 261 -11.61 12.04 -4.20
N SER A 262 -12.30 11.23 -3.41
CA SER A 262 -12.80 9.92 -3.82
C SER A 262 -13.99 10.03 -4.79
N GLU A 263 -14.90 10.94 -4.55
CA GLU A 263 -16.06 11.17 -5.44
C GLU A 263 -15.62 11.57 -6.83
N SER A 264 -14.69 12.54 -6.94
CA SER A 264 -14.13 13.00 -8.23
C SER A 264 -13.40 11.87 -8.97
N MET A 265 -12.61 11.07 -8.24
CA MET A 265 -11.86 9.95 -8.82
C MET A 265 -12.83 8.89 -9.38
N ILE A 266 -13.83 8.47 -8.61
CA ILE A 266 -14.81 7.48 -9.05
C ILE A 266 -15.66 8.01 -10.22
N ALA A 267 -16.06 9.28 -10.21
CA ALA A 267 -16.75 9.90 -11.33
C ALA A 267 -15.90 9.86 -12.62
N LYS A 268 -14.58 10.16 -12.50
CA LYS A 268 -13.66 10.11 -13.64
C LYS A 268 -13.47 8.69 -14.18
N LEU A 269 -13.34 7.69 -13.28
CA LEU A 269 -13.23 6.28 -13.66
C LEU A 269 -14.48 5.79 -14.40
N LYS A 270 -15.66 6.10 -13.87
CA LYS A 270 -16.94 5.75 -14.51
C LYS A 270 -17.10 6.41 -15.88
N ALA A 271 -16.69 7.68 -16.02
CA ALA A 271 -16.71 8.38 -17.31
C ALA A 271 -15.74 7.75 -18.34
N ALA A 272 -14.68 7.08 -17.88
CA ALA A 272 -13.76 6.28 -18.70
C ALA A 272 -14.24 4.83 -18.91
N GLU A 273 -15.45 4.46 -18.46
CA GLU A 273 -16.02 3.11 -18.54
C GLU A 273 -15.23 2.05 -17.75
N VAL A 274 -14.50 2.48 -16.72
CA VAL A 274 -13.76 1.59 -15.81
C VAL A 274 -14.69 1.11 -14.70
N PRO A 275 -14.74 -0.20 -14.38
CA PRO A 275 -15.47 -0.70 -13.22
C PRO A 275 -14.96 -0.03 -11.93
N ALA A 276 -15.80 0.80 -11.31
CA ALA A 276 -15.40 1.59 -10.13
C ALA A 276 -16.52 1.69 -9.11
N ASN A 277 -16.16 1.58 -7.83
CA ASN A 277 -17.10 1.70 -6.72
C ASN A 277 -16.54 2.58 -5.60
N LEU A 278 -17.43 3.38 -4.98
CA LEU A 278 -17.16 4.15 -3.76
C LEU A 278 -18.07 3.63 -2.65
N ILE A 279 -17.48 3.21 -1.55
CA ILE A 279 -18.20 2.90 -0.32
C ILE A 279 -17.98 4.03 0.67
N VAL A 280 -19.03 4.80 0.95
CA VAL A 280 -18.99 5.89 1.93
C VAL A 280 -19.33 5.33 3.30
N LYS A 281 -18.43 5.51 4.27
CA LYS A 281 -18.63 5.15 5.67
C LYS A 281 -19.24 6.33 6.42
N LYS A 282 -20.52 6.19 6.76
CA LYS A 282 -21.28 7.23 7.43
C LYS A 282 -20.72 7.57 8.81
N ASP A 283 -20.63 8.85 9.12
CA ASP A 283 -20.15 9.42 10.38
C ASP A 283 -18.71 9.01 10.76
N CYS A 284 -17.91 8.61 9.75
CA CYS A 284 -16.52 8.22 9.92
C CYS A 284 -15.55 9.29 9.40
N GLY A 285 -14.45 9.53 10.15
CA GLY A 285 -13.36 10.42 9.75
C GLY A 285 -12.27 9.72 8.95
N HIS A 286 -11.02 10.21 9.04
CA HIS A 286 -9.82 9.63 8.41
C HIS A 286 -9.38 8.35 9.13
N GLY A 287 -10.19 7.30 8.99
CA GLY A 287 -10.09 6.04 9.71
C GLY A 287 -11.22 5.86 10.73
N TRP A 288 -11.51 4.62 11.09
CA TRP A 288 -12.57 4.23 12.02
C TRP A 288 -12.22 2.92 12.72
N ILE A 289 -12.90 2.65 13.85
CA ILE A 289 -12.59 1.50 14.74
C ILE A 289 -12.70 0.16 13.99
N THR A 290 -13.66 0.03 13.06
CA THR A 290 -13.92 -1.22 12.34
C THR A 290 -13.17 -1.33 11.01
N ILE A 291 -12.20 -0.46 10.71
CA ILE A 291 -11.47 -0.42 9.43
C ILE A 291 -10.82 -1.77 9.07
N LEU A 292 -10.38 -2.52 10.09
CA LEU A 292 -9.83 -3.87 9.88
C LEU A 292 -10.85 -4.85 9.30
N LYS A 293 -12.15 -4.68 9.60
CA LYS A 293 -13.21 -5.48 8.99
C LYS A 293 -13.44 -5.09 7.53
N ASP A 294 -13.24 -3.82 7.20
CA ASP A 294 -13.41 -3.34 5.83
C ASP A 294 -12.27 -3.80 4.90
N THR A 295 -11.16 -4.32 5.43
CA THR A 295 -10.16 -5.01 4.60
C THR A 295 -10.69 -6.29 3.95
N GLU A 296 -11.72 -6.94 4.52
CA GLU A 296 -12.45 -8.03 3.86
C GLU A 296 -13.09 -7.56 2.54
N THR A 297 -13.69 -6.37 2.53
CA THR A 297 -14.29 -5.79 1.32
C THR A 297 -13.24 -5.50 0.23
N LEU A 298 -12.02 -5.08 0.64
CA LEU A 298 -10.92 -4.95 -0.32
C LEU A 298 -10.51 -6.32 -0.89
N ALA A 299 -10.47 -7.35 -0.06
CA ALA A 299 -10.14 -8.71 -0.49
C ALA A 299 -11.24 -9.30 -1.41
N ASP A 300 -12.54 -9.02 -1.15
CA ASP A 300 -13.65 -9.37 -2.03
C ASP A 300 -13.49 -8.73 -3.43
N TRP A 301 -13.02 -7.48 -3.49
CA TRP A 301 -12.73 -6.81 -4.75
C TRP A 301 -11.64 -7.52 -5.56
N PHE A 302 -10.56 -7.93 -4.90
CA PHE A 302 -9.51 -8.70 -5.55
C PHE A 302 -9.97 -10.10 -5.95
N ASP A 303 -10.80 -10.78 -5.15
CA ASP A 303 -11.40 -12.05 -5.54
C ASP A 303 -12.20 -11.91 -6.83
N ARG A 304 -12.97 -10.83 -6.96
CA ARG A 304 -13.80 -10.58 -8.14
C ARG A 304 -12.96 -10.32 -9.39
N TYR A 305 -11.90 -9.53 -9.30
CA TYR A 305 -11.19 -9.04 -10.49
C TYR A 305 -9.85 -9.75 -10.77
N LEU A 306 -9.26 -10.46 -9.81
CA LEU A 306 -8.04 -11.22 -10.04
C LEU A 306 -8.29 -12.72 -10.18
N LYS A 307 -9.20 -13.32 -9.37
CA LYS A 307 -9.49 -14.77 -9.45
C LYS A 307 -10.36 -15.11 -10.64
N ASN A 308 -11.38 -14.31 -10.93
CA ASN A 308 -12.34 -14.62 -12.00
C ASN A 308 -11.72 -14.43 -13.39
N GLU A 309 -10.88 -13.42 -13.60
CA GLU A 309 -10.16 -13.26 -14.86
C GLU A 309 -9.20 -14.43 -15.12
N LYS A 310 -8.50 -14.91 -14.07
CA LYS A 310 -7.63 -16.09 -14.19
C LYS A 310 -8.40 -17.37 -14.58
N ARG A 311 -9.63 -17.53 -14.10
CA ARG A 311 -10.48 -18.67 -14.50
C ARG A 311 -10.94 -18.58 -15.94
N GLN A 312 -11.34 -17.40 -16.41
CA GLN A 312 -11.75 -17.16 -17.79
C GLN A 312 -10.60 -17.34 -18.80
N ALA A 313 -9.38 -17.01 -18.41
CA ALA A 313 -8.20 -17.20 -19.26
C ALA A 313 -7.71 -18.68 -19.32
N ALA A 314 -8.16 -19.54 -18.40
CA ALA A 314 -7.82 -20.96 -18.33
C ALA A 314 -8.87 -21.88 -18.98
N GLU A 315 -10.05 -21.36 -19.33
CA GLU A 315 -11.11 -21.98 -20.12
C GLU A 315 -10.98 -21.63 -21.61
#